data_08130b720718ce42eb95c7264314d0bc
#
_entry.id   08130b720718ce42eb95c7264314d0bc
#
_cell.length_a   1.000
_cell.length_b   1.000
_cell.length_c   1.000
_cell.angle_alpha   90.00
_cell.angle_beta   90.00
_cell.angle_gamma   90.00
#
_symmetry.space_group_name_H-M   'P 1'
#
loop_
_entity.id
_entity.type
_entity.pdbx_description
1 polymer ?
#
loop_
_entity_poly.entity_id
_entity_poly.type
_entity_poly.pdbx_seq_one_letter_code
_entity_poly.pdbx_strand_id
1 'polypeptide(L)'
;MNIIEIADRLFGWSAAGPAVRAAIIVGLCASVESLFIYVSNRRERIIAMKIVSDVLWAVHYALFGSATASLLNCLAIGRETVFYNRGRKKWADSRIWMWVFIAAMLSSPVLESVTSGFRLLLLLPAVGSALAVVGFYCKNTVATKLLLFASTLLYLIYNTAEGNAMGVIGTIGPIVSTLAGLIHEIAARRAAKTNGNQNAQ
;
A
#
# COMPACT_ATOMS: atom_id res chain seq x y z
N MET A 1 -11.21 12.90 -27.32
CA MET A 1 -11.58 11.71 -26.52
C MET A 1 -12.22 12.22 -25.24
N ASN A 2 -13.48 11.89 -24.99
CA ASN A 2 -14.18 12.35 -23.78
C ASN A 2 -13.89 11.40 -22.58
N ILE A 3 -14.26 11.82 -21.37
CA ILE A 3 -13.99 11.06 -20.13
C ILE A 3 -14.62 9.66 -20.17
N ILE A 4 -15.81 9.53 -20.78
CA ILE A 4 -16.52 8.25 -20.91
C ILE A 4 -15.77 7.29 -21.82
N GLU A 5 -15.23 7.77 -22.96
CA GLU A 5 -14.41 6.96 -23.87
C GLU A 5 -13.13 6.44 -23.18
N ILE A 6 -12.50 7.27 -22.32
CA ILE A 6 -11.34 6.85 -21.53
C ILE A 6 -11.74 5.77 -20.52
N ALA A 7 -12.84 6.00 -19.80
CA ALA A 7 -13.36 5.05 -18.83
C ALA A 7 -13.77 3.71 -19.47
N ASP A 8 -14.35 3.75 -20.67
CA ASP A 8 -14.69 2.53 -21.42
C ASP A 8 -13.45 1.76 -21.86
N ARG A 9 -12.44 2.42 -22.37
CA ARG A 9 -11.19 1.77 -22.78
C ARG A 9 -10.43 1.13 -21.63
N LEU A 10 -10.41 1.79 -20.46
CA LEU A 10 -9.64 1.33 -19.31
C LEU A 10 -10.41 0.30 -18.45
N PHE A 11 -11.73 0.45 -18.36
CA PHE A 11 -12.52 -0.27 -17.34
C PHE A 11 -13.80 -0.92 -17.89
N GLY A 12 -14.13 -0.75 -19.17
CA GLY A 12 -15.40 -1.23 -19.73
C GLY A 12 -16.62 -0.57 -19.06
N TRP A 13 -16.55 0.73 -18.77
CA TRP A 13 -17.52 1.47 -17.96
C TRP A 13 -18.97 1.34 -18.44
N SER A 14 -19.21 1.45 -19.73
CA SER A 14 -20.56 1.43 -20.30
C SER A 14 -21.21 0.05 -20.17
N ALA A 15 -20.43 -1.02 -20.25
CA ALA A 15 -20.89 -2.40 -20.09
C ALA A 15 -20.95 -2.84 -18.61
N ALA A 16 -20.33 -2.10 -17.69
CA ALA A 16 -20.24 -2.45 -16.30
C ALA A 16 -21.58 -2.29 -15.55
N GLY A 17 -21.91 -3.25 -14.71
CA GLY A 17 -23.05 -3.14 -13.79
C GLY A 17 -22.81 -2.13 -12.67
N PRO A 18 -23.88 -1.77 -11.91
CA PRO A 18 -23.77 -0.73 -10.85
C PRO A 18 -22.70 -1.00 -9.81
N ALA A 19 -22.56 -2.26 -9.36
CA ALA A 19 -21.54 -2.64 -8.37
C ALA A 19 -20.11 -2.44 -8.90
N VAL A 20 -19.84 -2.81 -10.15
CA VAL A 20 -18.53 -2.65 -10.78
C VAL A 20 -18.21 -1.16 -11.00
N ARG A 21 -19.18 -0.34 -11.39
CA ARG A 21 -19.01 1.12 -11.49
C ARG A 21 -18.68 1.72 -10.14
N ALA A 22 -19.39 1.33 -9.07
CA ALA A 22 -19.08 1.76 -7.71
C ALA A 22 -17.66 1.31 -7.30
N ALA A 23 -17.27 0.09 -7.61
CA ALA A 23 -15.91 -0.40 -7.37
C ALA A 23 -14.85 0.47 -8.05
N ILE A 24 -15.04 0.81 -9.33
CA ILE A 24 -14.12 1.68 -10.08
C ILE A 24 -13.98 3.06 -9.39
N ILE A 25 -15.11 3.67 -9.01
CA ILE A 25 -15.10 4.98 -8.33
C ILE A 25 -14.33 4.89 -7.01
N VAL A 26 -14.62 3.89 -6.17
CA VAL A 26 -13.91 3.69 -4.90
C VAL A 26 -12.42 3.44 -5.12
N GLY A 27 -12.04 2.64 -6.11
CA GLY A 27 -10.66 2.39 -6.46
C GLY A 27 -9.92 3.65 -6.94
N LEU A 28 -10.58 4.53 -7.70
CA LEU A 28 -10.04 5.84 -8.08
C LEU A 28 -9.84 6.75 -6.86
N CYS A 29 -10.82 6.77 -5.94
CA CYS A 29 -10.67 7.51 -4.67
C CYS A 29 -9.48 6.99 -3.86
N ALA A 30 -9.32 5.66 -3.76
CA ALA A 30 -8.17 5.04 -3.08
C ALA A 30 -6.85 5.41 -3.76
N SER A 31 -6.82 5.46 -5.10
CA SER A 31 -5.63 5.84 -5.86
C SER A 31 -5.26 7.32 -5.64
N VAL A 32 -6.23 8.22 -5.60
CA VAL A 32 -6.01 9.65 -5.31
C VAL A 32 -5.54 9.83 -3.86
N GLU A 33 -6.18 9.16 -2.88
CA GLU A 33 -5.77 9.19 -1.49
C GLU A 33 -4.32 8.75 -1.32
N SER A 34 -3.91 7.71 -2.05
CA SER A 34 -2.56 7.15 -1.97
C SER A 34 -1.43 8.13 -2.38
N LEU A 35 -1.73 9.20 -3.11
CA LEU A 35 -0.79 10.28 -3.43
C LEU A 35 -0.30 11.03 -2.18
N PHE A 36 -1.04 10.97 -1.08
CA PHE A 36 -0.76 11.74 0.13
C PHE A 36 -0.20 10.89 1.28
N ILE A 37 -0.25 9.56 1.20
CA ILE A 37 0.13 8.66 2.30
C ILE A 37 1.56 8.93 2.80
N TYR A 38 2.53 8.94 1.89
CA TYR A 38 3.95 8.95 2.24
C TYR A 38 4.60 10.35 2.24
N VAL A 39 3.84 11.40 1.97
CA VAL A 39 4.32 12.79 2.03
C VAL A 39 4.67 13.18 3.48
N SER A 40 3.96 12.63 4.45
CA SER A 40 4.19 12.93 5.87
C SER A 40 5.54 12.37 6.37
N ASN A 41 6.19 13.13 7.28
CA ASN A 41 7.36 12.70 8.01
C ASN A 41 7.01 12.10 9.40
N ARG A 42 5.71 11.95 9.70
CA ARG A 42 5.22 11.32 10.93
C ARG A 42 4.73 9.92 10.62
N ARG A 43 5.41 8.89 11.17
CA ARG A 43 5.08 7.48 10.99
C ARG A 43 3.60 7.17 11.26
N GLU A 44 3.06 7.73 12.34
CA GLU A 44 1.66 7.49 12.74
C GLU A 44 0.67 7.99 11.69
N ARG A 45 0.95 9.15 11.08
CA ARG A 45 0.13 9.69 10.00
C ARG A 45 0.19 8.82 8.75
N ILE A 46 1.39 8.33 8.39
CA ILE A 46 1.56 7.38 7.27
C ILE A 46 0.70 6.14 7.50
N ILE A 47 0.78 5.53 8.70
CA ILE A 47 0.02 4.32 9.01
C ILE A 47 -1.49 4.61 9.04
N ALA A 48 -1.92 5.73 9.63
CA ALA A 48 -3.34 6.09 9.68
C ALA A 48 -3.94 6.28 8.28
N MET A 49 -3.24 6.98 7.39
CA MET A 49 -3.66 7.15 6.00
C MET A 49 -3.66 5.80 5.26
N LYS A 50 -2.67 4.95 5.51
CA LYS A 50 -2.65 3.62 4.92
C LYS A 50 -3.84 2.76 5.35
N ILE A 51 -4.30 2.86 6.61
CA ILE A 51 -5.54 2.20 7.05
C ILE A 51 -6.74 2.67 6.21
N VAL A 52 -6.86 3.98 5.98
CA VAL A 52 -7.93 4.54 5.13
C VAL A 52 -7.85 3.99 3.70
N SER A 53 -6.64 3.96 3.14
CA SER A 53 -6.39 3.38 1.81
C SER A 53 -6.83 1.92 1.74
N ASP A 54 -6.44 1.10 2.72
CA ASP A 54 -6.75 -0.33 2.70
C ASP A 54 -8.25 -0.60 2.92
N VAL A 55 -8.95 0.26 3.66
CA VAL A 55 -10.43 0.22 3.75
C VAL A 55 -11.05 0.47 2.38
N LEU A 56 -10.59 1.50 1.66
CA LEU A 56 -11.09 1.80 0.31
C LEU A 56 -10.80 0.65 -0.66
N TRP A 57 -9.59 0.07 -0.63
CA TRP A 57 -9.25 -1.09 -1.45
C TRP A 57 -10.04 -2.34 -1.07
N ALA A 58 -10.30 -2.59 0.22
CA ALA A 58 -11.14 -3.71 0.67
C ALA A 58 -12.57 -3.58 0.11
N VAL A 59 -13.15 -2.38 0.16
CA VAL A 59 -14.48 -2.10 -0.41
C VAL A 59 -14.47 -2.23 -1.93
N HIS A 60 -13.44 -1.68 -2.60
CA HIS A 60 -13.26 -1.84 -4.05
C HIS A 60 -13.28 -3.30 -4.48
N TYR A 61 -12.46 -4.15 -3.84
CA TYR A 61 -12.39 -5.57 -4.19
C TYR A 61 -13.64 -6.35 -3.82
N ALA A 62 -14.32 -6.00 -2.71
CA ALA A 62 -15.60 -6.60 -2.34
C ALA A 62 -16.67 -6.32 -3.41
N LEU A 63 -16.79 -5.07 -3.86
CA LEU A 63 -17.71 -4.64 -4.91
C LEU A 63 -17.37 -5.25 -6.29
N PHE A 64 -16.07 -5.48 -6.53
CA PHE A 64 -15.57 -6.11 -7.75
C PHE A 64 -15.75 -7.63 -7.76
N GLY A 65 -16.17 -8.22 -6.63
CA GLY A 65 -16.40 -9.67 -6.48
C GLY A 65 -15.13 -10.47 -6.13
N SER A 66 -14.02 -9.82 -5.80
CA SER A 66 -12.77 -10.48 -5.40
C SER A 66 -12.68 -10.63 -3.88
N ALA A 67 -13.29 -11.71 -3.34
CA ALA A 67 -13.31 -11.97 -1.91
C ALA A 67 -11.90 -12.11 -1.31
N THR A 68 -10.98 -12.82 -2.00
CA THR A 68 -9.60 -13.02 -1.53
C THR A 68 -8.86 -11.69 -1.41
N ALA A 69 -8.92 -10.83 -2.44
CA ALA A 69 -8.24 -9.53 -2.40
C ALA A 69 -8.84 -8.60 -1.33
N SER A 70 -10.17 -8.63 -1.13
CA SER A 70 -10.84 -7.90 -0.06
C SER A 70 -10.36 -8.38 1.31
N LEU A 71 -10.29 -9.70 1.54
CA LEU A 71 -9.81 -10.29 2.79
C LEU A 71 -8.35 -9.91 3.09
N LEU A 72 -7.48 -9.93 2.07
CA LEU A 72 -6.08 -9.52 2.24
C LEU A 72 -5.95 -8.04 2.64
N ASN A 73 -6.80 -7.16 2.12
CA ASN A 73 -6.84 -5.76 2.57
C ASN A 73 -7.39 -5.65 4.01
N CYS A 74 -8.39 -6.43 4.40
CA CYS A 74 -8.83 -6.50 5.80
C CYS A 74 -7.70 -6.96 6.73
N LEU A 75 -6.90 -7.94 6.32
CA LEU A 75 -5.72 -8.39 7.06
C LEU A 75 -4.66 -7.26 7.17
N ALA A 76 -4.47 -6.49 6.10
CA ALA A 76 -3.59 -5.33 6.11
C ALA A 76 -4.08 -4.25 7.09
N ILE A 77 -5.37 -3.95 7.15
CA ILE A 77 -5.98 -3.04 8.15
C ILE A 77 -5.66 -3.52 9.57
N GLY A 78 -5.81 -4.82 9.83
CA GLY A 78 -5.46 -5.43 11.13
C GLY A 78 -3.98 -5.21 11.48
N ARG A 79 -3.08 -5.50 10.54
CA ARG A 79 -1.64 -5.27 10.64
C ARG A 79 -1.30 -3.82 11.00
N GLU A 80 -1.86 -2.89 10.26
CA GLU A 80 -1.57 -1.47 10.42
C GLU A 80 -2.15 -0.93 11.71
N THR A 81 -3.31 -1.43 12.13
CA THR A 81 -3.89 -1.12 13.44
C THR A 81 -2.97 -1.56 14.59
N VAL A 82 -2.38 -2.76 14.50
CA VAL A 82 -1.38 -3.22 15.48
C VAL A 82 -0.17 -2.27 15.47
N PHE A 83 0.40 -1.99 14.31
CA PHE A 83 1.60 -1.16 14.22
C PHE A 83 1.37 0.32 14.53
N TYR A 84 0.16 0.84 14.32
CA TYR A 84 -0.25 2.17 14.77
C TYR A 84 -0.23 2.29 16.30
N ASN A 85 -0.69 1.22 16.98
CA ASN A 85 -0.74 1.18 18.44
C ASN A 85 0.59 0.82 19.09
N ARG A 86 1.61 0.46 18.32
CA ARG A 86 2.93 0.12 18.85
C ARG A 86 3.59 1.31 19.51
N GLY A 87 4.08 1.13 20.73
CA GLY A 87 4.59 2.19 21.61
C GLY A 87 3.50 2.92 22.42
N ARG A 88 2.21 2.59 22.16
CA ARG A 88 1.05 3.17 22.88
C ARG A 88 0.32 2.14 23.73
N LYS A 89 0.30 0.89 23.26
CA LYS A 89 -0.42 -0.23 23.90
C LYS A 89 0.52 -1.42 24.08
N LYS A 90 0.63 -1.97 25.30
CA LYS A 90 1.52 -3.09 25.62
C LYS A 90 1.33 -4.31 24.71
N TRP A 91 0.06 -4.64 24.36
CA TRP A 91 -0.23 -5.77 23.50
C TRP A 91 0.33 -5.62 22.06
N ALA A 92 0.47 -4.38 21.58
CA ALA A 92 0.97 -4.09 20.23
C ALA A 92 2.51 -4.04 20.14
N ASP A 93 3.22 -4.01 21.28
CA ASP A 93 4.68 -3.87 21.32
C ASP A 93 5.42 -5.18 21.03
N SER A 94 4.74 -6.32 21.09
CA SER A 94 5.35 -7.63 20.88
C SER A 94 5.89 -7.76 19.45
N ARG A 95 7.14 -8.28 19.34
CA ARG A 95 7.76 -8.65 18.05
C ARG A 95 7.02 -9.80 17.35
N ILE A 96 6.23 -10.56 18.10
CA ILE A 96 5.44 -11.68 17.56
C ILE A 96 4.52 -11.19 16.44
N TRP A 97 3.92 -10.00 16.55
CA TRP A 97 3.05 -9.44 15.53
C TRP A 97 3.74 -9.29 14.18
N MET A 98 5.00 -8.87 14.17
CA MET A 98 5.76 -8.77 12.91
C MET A 98 5.86 -10.14 12.22
N TRP A 99 6.23 -11.17 12.97
CA TRP A 99 6.36 -12.52 12.41
C TRP A 99 5.04 -13.14 12.01
N VAL A 100 3.97 -12.92 12.79
CA VAL A 100 2.60 -13.35 12.46
C VAL A 100 2.17 -12.75 11.12
N PHE A 101 2.35 -11.44 10.92
CA PHE A 101 1.97 -10.82 9.66
C PHE A 101 2.89 -11.20 8.50
N ILE A 102 4.20 -11.38 8.71
CA ILE A 102 5.10 -11.91 7.67
C ILE A 102 4.63 -13.31 7.24
N ALA A 103 4.37 -14.21 8.18
CA ALA A 103 3.91 -15.55 7.88
C ALA A 103 2.55 -15.52 7.14
N ALA A 104 1.61 -14.70 7.60
CA ALA A 104 0.31 -14.54 6.96
C ALA A 104 0.42 -14.00 5.53
N MET A 105 1.30 -13.02 5.27
CA MET A 105 1.50 -12.47 3.93
C MET A 105 2.22 -13.47 3.01
N LEU A 106 3.23 -14.19 3.51
CA LEU A 106 3.94 -15.20 2.73
C LEU A 106 3.10 -16.47 2.46
N SER A 107 2.00 -16.70 3.21
CA SER A 107 1.06 -17.78 2.90
C SER A 107 0.07 -17.43 1.78
N SER A 108 -0.04 -16.17 1.37
CA SER A 108 -0.99 -15.74 0.33
C SER A 108 -0.80 -16.43 -1.02
N PRO A 109 0.43 -16.72 -1.54
CA PRO A 109 0.60 -17.48 -2.77
C PRO A 109 0.06 -18.91 -2.68
N VAL A 110 0.14 -19.52 -1.49
CA VAL A 110 -0.41 -20.87 -1.27
C VAL A 110 -1.93 -20.83 -1.39
N LEU A 111 -2.58 -19.86 -0.75
CA LEU A 111 -4.02 -19.68 -0.83
C LEU A 111 -4.50 -19.42 -2.27
N GLU A 112 -3.80 -18.57 -3.00
CA GLU A 112 -4.14 -18.24 -4.38
C GLU A 112 -3.84 -19.40 -5.34
N SER A 113 -2.80 -20.19 -5.08
CA SER A 113 -2.45 -21.36 -5.91
C SER A 113 -3.47 -22.49 -5.84
N VAL A 114 -4.29 -22.56 -4.79
CA VAL A 114 -5.39 -23.53 -4.68
C VAL A 114 -6.46 -23.29 -5.75
N THR A 115 -6.68 -22.03 -6.12
CA THR A 115 -7.73 -21.64 -7.08
C THR A 115 -7.20 -21.44 -8.49
N SER A 116 -5.99 -20.90 -8.66
CA SER A 116 -5.45 -20.49 -9.96
C SER A 116 -4.19 -21.27 -10.39
N GLY A 117 -3.73 -22.22 -9.57
CA GLY A 117 -2.46 -22.89 -9.77
C GLY A 117 -1.25 -22.06 -9.33
N PHE A 118 -0.14 -22.74 -8.98
CA PHE A 118 1.07 -22.02 -8.57
C PHE A 118 1.77 -21.37 -9.77
N ARG A 119 2.03 -20.07 -9.64
CA ARG A 119 2.84 -19.29 -10.58
C ARG A 119 3.90 -18.52 -9.79
N LEU A 120 5.13 -18.51 -10.28
CA LEU A 120 6.24 -17.81 -9.63
C LEU A 120 5.93 -16.31 -9.41
N LEU A 121 5.11 -15.73 -10.28
CA LEU A 121 4.66 -14.34 -10.22
C LEU A 121 3.91 -14.00 -8.92
N LEU A 122 3.23 -14.99 -8.31
CA LEU A 122 2.52 -14.82 -7.02
C LEU A 122 3.46 -14.52 -5.84
N LEU A 123 4.75 -14.81 -5.98
CA LEU A 123 5.73 -14.46 -4.95
C LEU A 123 5.99 -12.96 -4.87
N LEU A 124 5.80 -12.20 -5.95
CA LEU A 124 6.05 -10.75 -5.96
C LEU A 124 5.18 -9.99 -4.95
N PRO A 125 3.83 -10.13 -4.96
CA PRO A 125 2.99 -9.46 -3.96
C PRO A 125 3.23 -10.00 -2.54
N ALA A 126 3.55 -11.28 -2.37
CA ALA A 126 3.86 -11.85 -1.06
C ALA A 126 5.13 -11.25 -0.44
N VAL A 127 6.22 -11.18 -1.22
CA VAL A 127 7.47 -10.55 -0.79
C VAL A 127 7.25 -9.04 -0.59
N GLY A 128 6.52 -8.37 -1.49
CA GLY A 128 6.14 -6.98 -1.35
C GLY A 128 5.39 -6.71 -0.03
N SER A 129 4.40 -7.55 0.30
CA SER A 129 3.67 -7.45 1.57
C SER A 129 4.56 -7.68 2.78
N ALA A 130 5.49 -8.64 2.72
CA ALA A 130 6.45 -8.88 3.80
C ALA A 130 7.39 -7.67 4.01
N LEU A 131 7.86 -7.03 2.92
CA LEU A 131 8.62 -5.78 3.00
C LEU A 131 7.81 -4.66 3.63
N ALA A 132 6.51 -4.55 3.31
CA ALA A 132 5.63 -3.57 3.93
C ALA A 132 5.46 -3.83 5.43
N VAL A 133 5.34 -5.09 5.88
CA VAL A 133 5.30 -5.44 7.31
C VAL A 133 6.56 -4.93 8.02
N VAL A 134 7.74 -5.22 7.47
CA VAL A 134 9.01 -4.73 8.04
C VAL A 134 9.08 -3.21 8.02
N GLY A 135 8.65 -2.58 6.93
CA GLY A 135 8.59 -1.12 6.79
C GLY A 135 7.75 -0.46 7.86
N PHE A 136 6.52 -0.93 8.09
CA PHE A 136 5.66 -0.41 9.15
C PHE A 136 6.14 -0.76 10.56
N TYR A 137 6.90 -1.84 10.71
CA TYR A 137 7.53 -2.17 11.98
C TYR A 137 8.70 -1.22 12.30
N CYS A 138 9.41 -0.66 11.31
CA CYS A 138 10.51 0.26 11.52
C CYS A 138 10.06 1.55 12.21
N LYS A 139 10.92 2.09 13.08
CA LYS A 139 10.71 3.41 13.71
C LYS A 139 11.23 4.56 12.83
N ASN A 140 12.19 4.27 11.96
CA ASN A 140 12.79 5.26 11.07
C ASN A 140 11.92 5.46 9.83
N THR A 141 11.39 6.66 9.63
CA THR A 141 10.50 7.01 8.52
C THR A 141 11.15 6.86 7.15
N VAL A 142 12.45 7.13 7.01
CA VAL A 142 13.17 6.92 5.74
C VAL A 142 13.24 5.43 5.41
N ALA A 143 13.61 4.58 6.39
CA ALA A 143 13.62 3.13 6.19
C ALA A 143 12.22 2.59 5.87
N THR A 144 11.19 3.10 6.54
CA THR A 144 9.79 2.77 6.23
C THR A 144 9.47 3.10 4.78
N LYS A 145 9.74 4.34 4.33
CA LYS A 145 9.46 4.77 2.96
C LYS A 145 10.23 3.95 1.91
N LEU A 146 11.50 3.64 2.14
CA LEU A 146 12.30 2.82 1.22
C LEU A 146 11.75 1.40 1.08
N LEU A 147 11.39 0.76 2.20
CA LEU A 147 10.81 -0.59 2.18
C LEU A 147 9.43 -0.62 1.52
N LEU A 148 8.62 0.40 1.75
CA LEU A 148 7.31 0.54 1.11
C LEU A 148 7.44 0.86 -0.38
N PHE A 149 8.44 1.63 -0.78
CA PHE A 149 8.75 1.86 -2.19
C PHE A 149 9.13 0.56 -2.90
N ALA A 150 10.05 -0.23 -2.33
CA ALA A 150 10.42 -1.53 -2.87
C ALA A 150 9.20 -2.48 -2.94
N SER A 151 8.37 -2.51 -1.90
CA SER A 151 7.09 -3.23 -1.89
C SER A 151 6.21 -2.83 -3.07
N THR A 152 6.00 -1.53 -3.27
CA THR A 152 5.13 -1.01 -4.34
C THR A 152 5.67 -1.34 -5.73
N LEU A 153 7.00 -1.35 -5.93
CA LEU A 153 7.61 -1.77 -7.20
C LEU A 153 7.31 -3.24 -7.51
N LEU A 154 7.37 -4.13 -6.52
CA LEU A 154 6.99 -5.54 -6.71
C LEU A 154 5.52 -5.69 -7.08
N TYR A 155 4.63 -4.92 -6.46
CA TYR A 155 3.21 -4.87 -6.85
C TYR A 155 3.00 -4.30 -8.26
N LEU A 156 3.76 -3.28 -8.66
CA LEU A 156 3.69 -2.73 -10.01
C LEU A 156 4.07 -3.78 -11.06
N ILE A 157 5.17 -4.50 -10.84
CA ILE A 157 5.62 -5.58 -11.74
C ILE A 157 4.54 -6.65 -11.82
N TYR A 158 4.00 -7.09 -10.69
CA TYR A 158 2.93 -8.09 -10.62
C TYR A 158 1.69 -7.63 -11.40
N ASN A 159 1.16 -6.45 -11.08
CA ASN A 159 -0.07 -5.93 -11.70
C ASN A 159 0.11 -5.71 -13.21
N THR A 160 1.29 -5.28 -13.65
CA THR A 160 1.60 -5.11 -15.08
C THR A 160 1.62 -6.47 -15.79
N ALA A 161 2.25 -7.47 -15.21
CA ALA A 161 2.32 -8.81 -15.78
C ALA A 161 0.95 -9.52 -15.82
N GLU A 162 0.07 -9.24 -14.84
CA GLU A 162 -1.31 -9.76 -14.82
C GLU A 162 -2.28 -8.95 -15.71
N GLY A 163 -1.84 -7.84 -16.33
CA GLY A 163 -2.72 -6.96 -17.09
C GLY A 163 -3.77 -6.23 -16.25
N ASN A 164 -3.54 -6.11 -14.93
CA ASN A 164 -4.46 -5.47 -14.00
C ASN A 164 -4.29 -3.94 -14.03
N ALA A 165 -5.02 -3.27 -14.94
CA ALA A 165 -4.94 -1.82 -15.12
C ALA A 165 -5.23 -1.04 -13.83
N MET A 166 -6.24 -1.47 -13.04
CA MET A 166 -6.59 -0.79 -11.80
C MET A 166 -5.51 -0.96 -10.72
N GLY A 167 -4.90 -2.15 -10.65
CA GLY A 167 -3.75 -2.40 -9.79
C GLY A 167 -2.53 -1.54 -10.17
N VAL A 168 -2.24 -1.38 -11.47
CA VAL A 168 -1.18 -0.49 -11.96
C VAL A 168 -1.46 0.96 -11.55
N ILE A 169 -2.67 1.47 -11.79
CA ILE A 169 -3.07 2.83 -11.37
C ILE A 169 -2.92 3.00 -9.85
N GLY A 170 -3.35 2.01 -9.07
CA GLY A 170 -3.24 2.00 -7.62
C GLY A 170 -1.80 2.03 -7.09
N THR A 171 -0.80 1.62 -7.88
CA THR A 171 0.61 1.70 -7.49
C THR A 171 1.28 3.03 -7.82
N ILE A 172 0.74 3.82 -8.75
CA ILE A 172 1.29 5.13 -9.14
C ILE A 172 1.30 6.10 -7.94
N GLY A 173 0.16 6.21 -7.25
CA GLY A 173 0.02 7.09 -6.10
C GLY A 173 1.08 6.85 -5.00
N PRO A 174 1.23 5.63 -4.47
CA PRO A 174 2.27 5.28 -3.53
C PRO A 174 3.70 5.58 -4.03
N ILE A 175 4.01 5.33 -5.31
CA ILE A 175 5.33 5.63 -5.88
C ILE A 175 5.61 7.14 -5.82
N VAL A 176 4.71 7.95 -6.38
CA VAL A 176 4.84 9.41 -6.40
C VAL A 176 4.92 9.98 -4.98
N SER A 177 4.01 9.56 -4.12
CA SER A 177 3.94 9.97 -2.71
C SER A 177 5.21 9.61 -1.94
N THR A 178 5.76 8.40 -2.14
CA THR A 178 6.99 7.97 -1.47
C THR A 178 8.20 8.78 -1.93
N LEU A 179 8.35 8.98 -3.24
CA LEU A 179 9.45 9.78 -3.79
C LEU A 179 9.39 11.22 -3.29
N ALA A 180 8.22 11.87 -3.37
CA ALA A 180 8.00 13.21 -2.83
C ALA A 180 8.33 13.29 -1.32
N GLY A 181 7.84 12.33 -0.55
CA GLY A 181 8.08 12.25 0.88
C GLY A 181 9.55 11.99 1.25
N LEU A 182 10.29 11.21 0.46
CA LEU A 182 11.73 10.99 0.65
C LEU A 182 12.52 12.25 0.37
N ILE A 183 12.24 12.92 -0.75
CA ILE A 183 12.91 14.19 -1.13
C ILE A 183 12.70 15.23 -0.02
N HIS A 184 11.46 15.42 0.41
CA HIS A 184 11.12 16.36 1.47
C HIS A 184 11.84 16.04 2.80
N GLU A 185 11.87 14.77 3.20
CA GLU A 185 12.51 14.36 4.45
C GLU A 185 14.03 14.52 4.41
N ILE A 186 14.68 14.18 3.28
CA ILE A 186 16.12 14.36 3.09
C ILE A 186 16.47 15.85 3.11
N ALA A 187 15.69 16.69 2.44
CA ALA A 187 15.89 18.14 2.45
C ALA A 187 15.77 18.73 3.87
N ALA A 188 14.73 18.33 4.62
CA ALA A 188 14.54 18.77 6.00
C ALA A 188 15.70 18.35 6.92
N ARG A 189 16.21 17.12 6.78
CA ARG A 189 17.37 16.64 7.56
C ARG A 189 18.65 17.40 7.22
N ARG A 190 18.87 17.75 5.94
CA ARG A 190 20.03 18.55 5.51
C ARG A 190 19.97 19.97 6.09
N ALA A 191 18.82 20.64 6.01
CA ALA A 191 18.62 21.98 6.56
C ALA A 191 18.86 22.01 8.08
N ALA A 192 18.33 21.03 8.83
CA ALA A 192 18.55 20.92 10.27
C ALA A 192 20.04 20.75 10.63
N LYS A 193 20.80 19.98 9.84
CA LYS A 193 22.25 19.79 10.05
C LYS A 193 23.05 21.07 9.79
N THR A 194 22.68 21.85 8.77
CA THR A 194 23.33 23.12 8.43
C THR A 194 23.13 24.15 9.53
N ASN A 195 21.88 24.30 10.01
CA ASN A 195 21.54 25.23 11.08
C ASN A 195 22.23 24.87 12.42
N GLY A 196 22.32 23.56 12.74
CA GLY A 196 23.01 23.07 13.93
C GLY A 196 24.51 23.40 13.93
N ASN A 197 25.16 23.34 12.78
CA ASN A 197 26.58 23.69 12.65
C ASN A 197 26.83 25.22 12.76
N GLN A 198 25.89 26.05 12.34
CA GLN A 198 25.99 27.52 12.47
C GLN A 198 25.83 27.99 13.92
N ASN A 199 25.05 27.31 14.72
CA ASN A 199 24.83 27.63 16.14
C ASN A 199 25.97 27.11 17.07
N ALA A 200 26.87 26.29 16.54
CA ALA A 200 28.00 25.71 17.28
C ALA A 200 29.34 26.44 17.04
N GLN A 201 29.34 27.47 16.20
CA GLN A 201 30.45 28.43 15.97
C GLN A 201 30.15 29.73 16.70
#